data_67d08d49bd83cad396890a7a65d02d9d
#
_entry.id   67d08d49bd83cad396890a7a65d02d9d
#
_cell.length_a   1.000
_cell.length_b   1.000
_cell.length_c   1.000
_cell.angle_alpha   90.00
_cell.angle_beta   90.00
_cell.angle_gamma   90.00
#
_symmetry.space_group_name_H-M   'P 1'
#
loop_
_entity.id
_entity.type
_entity.pdbx_description
1 polymer ?
#
loop_
_entity_poly.entity_id
_entity_poly.type
_entity_poly.pdbx_seq_one_letter_code
_entity_poly.pdbx_strand_id
1 'polypeptide(L)'
;SVSIPIDLNNCYYTQLSCESSYEEIVEHLYKKHNRKRIAFASAHTTGSVEAYERLNSYKKALEKYDISFDDSLIYNGIFTYHSIKENLTQRIKSKEEVNFDAILAANDMMAFACIDFLTDLGLKVPEDVAVFGYDDIIQAETAETSLSTINQQIYRQGQKVAELALKKCNGEDIPLSTKIETKVIYRKSCGCEDENNRNVRYFVNKYSEKSVNATIVSHLENMQFQNDIYFLMDAIQSESTLESLFNKFDILLPETVIPAIAICMYEDPI
;
A
#
# COMPACT_ATOMS: atom_id res chain seq x y z
N SER A 1 3.26 11.51 -1.50
CA SER A 1 4.62 10.96 -1.67
C SER A 1 4.91 10.86 -3.15
N VAL A 2 5.79 11.70 -3.64
CA VAL A 2 6.23 11.63 -5.04
C VAL A 2 7.41 10.68 -5.07
N SER A 3 7.16 9.41 -5.33
CA SER A 3 8.21 8.41 -5.55
C SER A 3 8.69 8.36 -7.00
N ILE A 4 8.38 9.37 -7.81
CA ILE A 4 8.81 9.46 -9.20
C ILE A 4 10.09 10.30 -9.23
N PRO A 5 11.23 9.76 -9.68
CA PRO A 5 12.39 10.58 -9.97
C PRO A 5 12.02 11.53 -11.11
N ILE A 6 11.72 12.76 -10.76
CA ILE A 6 11.53 13.82 -11.75
C ILE A 6 12.94 14.30 -12.09
N ASP A 7 13.38 14.01 -13.29
CA ASP A 7 14.65 14.53 -13.81
C ASP A 7 14.48 16.02 -14.19
N LEU A 8 14.29 16.84 -13.16
CA LEU A 8 14.28 18.30 -13.28
C LEU A 8 15.61 18.82 -12.70
N ASN A 9 16.32 19.59 -13.51
CA ASN A 9 17.51 20.31 -13.05
C ASN A 9 17.19 21.09 -11.75
N ASN A 10 17.92 20.82 -10.67
CA ASN A 10 17.74 21.40 -9.33
C ASN A 10 16.52 20.93 -8.51
N CYS A 11 15.95 19.77 -8.79
CA CYS A 11 14.91 19.19 -7.95
C CYS A 11 15.52 18.25 -6.91
N TYR A 12 15.27 18.53 -5.63
CA TYR A 12 15.66 17.67 -4.51
C TYR A 12 14.48 16.81 -4.10
N TYR A 13 14.71 15.51 -3.92
CA TYR A 13 13.61 14.59 -3.58
C TYR A 13 14.00 13.57 -2.51
N THR A 14 13.00 13.05 -1.82
CA THR A 14 13.11 11.87 -0.96
C THR A 14 12.52 10.66 -1.67
N GLN A 15 13.17 9.51 -1.51
CA GLN A 15 12.74 8.24 -2.07
C GLN A 15 12.60 7.21 -0.95
N LEU A 16 11.52 6.44 -0.96
CA LEU A 16 11.38 5.28 -0.07
C LEU A 16 12.31 4.15 -0.52
N SER A 17 12.88 3.45 0.46
CA SER A 17 13.61 2.22 0.26
C SER A 17 12.90 1.11 1.02
N CYS A 18 12.37 0.13 0.31
CA CYS A 18 11.67 -1.01 0.91
C CYS A 18 12.48 -2.32 0.86
N GLU A 19 13.68 -2.30 0.28
CA GLU A 19 14.49 -3.50 0.07
C GLU A 19 14.81 -4.20 1.40
N SER A 20 15.28 -3.45 2.40
CA SER A 20 15.56 -3.97 3.75
C SER A 20 14.33 -4.57 4.43
N SER A 21 13.16 -3.96 4.24
CA SER A 21 11.90 -4.48 4.82
C SER A 21 11.45 -5.79 4.17
N TYR A 22 11.60 -5.95 2.85
CA TYR A 22 11.31 -7.23 2.20
C TYR A 22 12.29 -8.32 2.61
N GLU A 23 13.58 -7.99 2.76
CA GLU A 23 14.58 -8.93 3.30
C GLU A 23 14.22 -9.37 4.71
N GLU A 24 13.86 -8.43 5.59
CA GLU A 24 13.46 -8.70 6.97
C GLU A 24 12.21 -9.59 7.03
N ILE A 25 11.19 -9.35 6.17
CA ILE A 25 9.97 -10.17 6.11
C ILE A 25 10.28 -11.60 5.64
N VAL A 26 11.06 -11.76 4.57
CA VAL A 26 11.42 -13.09 4.06
C VAL A 26 12.25 -13.86 5.09
N GLU A 27 13.22 -13.18 5.74
CA GLU A 27 13.96 -13.78 6.84
C GLU A 27 13.06 -14.27 7.96
N HIS A 28 12.14 -13.43 8.40
CA HIS A 28 11.19 -13.72 9.46
C HIS A 28 10.28 -14.91 9.11
N LEU A 29 9.70 -14.90 7.91
CA LEU A 29 8.86 -16.01 7.44
C LEU A 29 9.64 -17.31 7.34
N TYR A 30 10.84 -17.28 6.79
CA TYR A 30 11.67 -18.45 6.58
C TYR A 30 12.23 -19.01 7.89
N LYS A 31 12.89 -18.15 8.71
CA LYS A 31 13.59 -18.61 9.92
C LYS A 31 12.67 -18.83 11.11
N LYS A 32 11.70 -17.94 11.34
CA LYS A 32 10.85 -17.99 12.53
C LYS A 32 9.59 -18.82 12.32
N HIS A 33 8.98 -18.76 11.14
CA HIS A 33 7.72 -19.43 10.84
C HIS A 33 7.86 -20.62 9.89
N ASN A 34 9.10 -20.96 9.45
CA ASN A 34 9.40 -22.06 8.53
C ASN A 34 8.57 -22.03 7.24
N ARG A 35 8.23 -20.81 6.74
CA ARG A 35 7.52 -20.62 5.47
C ARG A 35 8.52 -20.61 4.34
N LYS A 36 8.28 -21.42 3.28
CA LYS A 36 9.24 -21.67 2.21
C LYS A 36 8.70 -21.39 0.81
N ARG A 37 7.39 -21.34 0.64
CA ARG A 37 6.74 -21.01 -0.61
C ARG A 37 5.98 -19.72 -0.45
N ILE A 38 6.66 -18.62 -0.73
CA ILE A 38 6.15 -17.26 -0.51
C ILE A 38 5.59 -16.75 -1.83
N ALA A 39 4.30 -16.45 -1.89
CA ALA A 39 3.66 -15.84 -3.04
C ALA A 39 3.73 -14.31 -2.97
N PHE A 40 3.47 -13.64 -4.09
CA PHE A 40 3.41 -12.18 -4.15
C PHE A 40 2.16 -11.71 -4.91
N ALA A 41 1.30 -10.98 -4.23
CA ALA A 41 0.19 -10.25 -4.83
C ALA A 41 0.71 -8.91 -5.35
N SER A 42 1.11 -8.90 -6.61
CA SER A 42 1.74 -7.77 -7.30
C SER A 42 0.71 -6.81 -7.87
N ALA A 43 1.11 -5.55 -8.05
CA ALA A 43 0.42 -4.65 -8.96
C ALA A 43 1.12 -4.66 -10.33
N HIS A 44 0.42 -4.13 -11.36
CA HIS A 44 1.05 -4.00 -12.68
C HIS A 44 2.29 -3.10 -12.61
N THR A 45 3.42 -3.65 -13.05
CA THR A 45 4.71 -2.93 -13.04
C THR A 45 4.86 -1.95 -14.21
N THR A 46 4.06 -2.12 -15.27
CA THR A 46 4.08 -1.22 -16.42
C THR A 46 3.49 0.13 -16.03
N GLY A 47 4.34 1.16 -16.01
CA GLY A 47 3.94 2.53 -15.64
C GLY A 47 3.92 2.83 -14.14
N SER A 48 4.22 1.86 -13.27
CA SER A 48 4.31 2.07 -11.82
C SER A 48 5.70 1.70 -11.30
N VAL A 49 6.48 2.73 -10.96
CA VAL A 49 7.81 2.56 -10.33
C VAL A 49 7.69 1.83 -8.99
N GLU A 50 6.67 2.17 -8.21
CA GLU A 50 6.42 1.56 -6.90
C GLU A 50 6.13 0.05 -6.99
N ALA A 51 5.27 -0.35 -7.93
CA ALA A 51 5.00 -1.77 -8.17
C ALA A 51 6.24 -2.53 -8.59
N TYR A 52 7.06 -1.92 -9.48
CA TYR A 52 8.33 -2.50 -9.90
C TYR A 52 9.31 -2.64 -8.73
N GLU A 53 9.50 -1.60 -7.93
CA GLU A 53 10.41 -1.61 -6.79
C GLU A 53 10.00 -2.67 -5.74
N ARG A 54 8.70 -2.78 -5.43
CA ARG A 54 8.18 -3.78 -4.49
C ARG A 54 8.41 -5.20 -4.99
N LEU A 55 8.08 -5.49 -6.25
CA LEU A 55 8.31 -6.81 -6.86
C LEU A 55 9.80 -7.15 -6.92
N ASN A 56 10.65 -6.19 -7.30
CA ASN A 56 12.09 -6.38 -7.36
C ASN A 56 12.71 -6.62 -5.98
N SER A 57 12.26 -5.89 -4.96
CA SER A 57 12.70 -6.08 -3.57
C SER A 57 12.31 -7.46 -3.04
N TYR A 58 11.09 -7.93 -3.35
CA TYR A 58 10.67 -9.30 -3.04
C TYR A 58 11.57 -10.34 -3.71
N LYS A 59 11.87 -10.21 -5.02
CA LYS A 59 12.75 -11.15 -5.74
C LYS A 59 14.14 -11.22 -5.12
N LYS A 60 14.75 -10.07 -4.82
CA LYS A 60 16.06 -10.00 -4.15
C LYS A 60 16.04 -10.63 -2.77
N ALA A 61 14.95 -10.43 -2.02
CA ALA A 61 14.81 -11.03 -0.70
C ALA A 61 14.73 -12.56 -0.77
N LEU A 62 14.03 -13.15 -1.76
CA LEU A 62 14.02 -14.58 -1.97
C LEU A 62 15.41 -15.11 -2.31
N GLU A 63 16.12 -14.46 -3.24
CA GLU A 63 17.48 -14.84 -3.67
C GLU A 63 18.45 -14.89 -2.49
N LYS A 64 18.37 -13.92 -1.57
CA LYS A 64 19.22 -13.83 -0.38
C LYS A 64 19.09 -15.05 0.56
N TYR A 65 17.93 -15.70 0.56
CA TYR A 65 17.65 -16.87 1.41
C TYR A 65 17.57 -18.19 0.62
N ASP A 66 18.12 -18.22 -0.60
CA ASP A 66 18.13 -19.38 -1.50
C ASP A 66 16.71 -19.95 -1.75
N ILE A 67 15.69 -19.10 -1.73
CA ILE A 67 14.32 -19.45 -2.09
C ILE A 67 14.15 -19.21 -3.59
N SER A 68 13.85 -20.27 -4.34
CA SER A 68 13.67 -20.16 -5.79
C SER A 68 12.45 -19.28 -6.12
N PHE A 69 12.67 -18.28 -6.97
CA PHE A 69 11.58 -17.48 -7.51
C PHE A 69 10.72 -18.33 -8.47
N ASP A 70 9.40 -18.24 -8.32
CA ASP A 70 8.42 -18.98 -9.11
C ASP A 70 7.36 -18.00 -9.66
N ASP A 71 7.39 -17.74 -10.97
CA ASP A 71 6.44 -16.84 -11.63
C ASP A 71 4.98 -17.27 -11.44
N SER A 72 4.72 -18.56 -11.21
CA SER A 72 3.37 -19.07 -10.95
C SER A 72 2.78 -18.58 -9.62
N LEU A 73 3.62 -18.11 -8.70
CA LEU A 73 3.23 -17.53 -7.41
C LEU A 73 3.04 -15.99 -7.46
N ILE A 74 3.12 -15.39 -8.65
CA ILE A 74 2.83 -13.97 -8.82
C ILE A 74 1.38 -13.80 -9.26
N TYR A 75 0.61 -13.11 -8.44
CA TYR A 75 -0.80 -12.77 -8.67
C TYR A 75 -0.93 -11.29 -8.95
N ASN A 76 -1.42 -10.91 -10.13
CA ASN A 76 -1.42 -9.52 -10.57
C ASN A 76 -2.76 -8.81 -10.28
N GLY A 77 -2.67 -7.63 -9.68
CA GLY A 77 -3.77 -6.69 -9.46
C GLY A 77 -3.39 -5.29 -9.93
N ILE A 78 -4.18 -4.29 -9.48
CA ILE A 78 -3.96 -2.85 -9.77
C ILE A 78 -4.04 -2.02 -8.48
N PHE A 79 -3.42 -2.48 -7.39
CA PHE A 79 -3.47 -1.89 -6.06
C PHE A 79 -4.86 -1.86 -5.39
N THR A 80 -5.86 -2.54 -5.95
CA THR A 80 -7.21 -2.58 -5.38
C THR A 80 -7.56 -3.95 -4.82
N TYR A 81 -8.40 -3.96 -3.79
CA TYR A 81 -8.96 -5.18 -3.19
C TYR A 81 -9.60 -6.09 -4.25
N HIS A 82 -10.48 -5.53 -5.09
CA HIS A 82 -11.26 -6.29 -6.05
C HIS A 82 -10.38 -6.98 -7.11
N SER A 83 -9.40 -6.26 -7.65
CA SER A 83 -8.55 -6.78 -8.72
C SER A 83 -7.75 -8.02 -8.32
N ILE A 84 -7.21 -8.04 -7.10
CA ILE A 84 -6.44 -9.19 -6.63
C ILE A 84 -7.34 -10.35 -6.22
N LYS A 85 -8.49 -10.07 -5.57
CA LYS A 85 -9.45 -11.11 -5.22
C LYS A 85 -9.97 -11.83 -6.47
N GLU A 86 -10.26 -11.10 -7.53
CA GLU A 86 -10.68 -11.65 -8.81
C GLU A 86 -9.57 -12.52 -9.43
N ASN A 87 -8.32 -12.02 -9.50
CA ASN A 87 -7.20 -12.77 -10.06
C ASN A 87 -6.94 -14.09 -9.30
N LEU A 88 -6.94 -14.05 -7.96
CA LEU A 88 -6.83 -15.24 -7.12
C LEU A 88 -7.97 -16.23 -7.39
N THR A 89 -9.21 -15.75 -7.42
CA THR A 89 -10.41 -16.58 -7.68
C THR A 89 -10.41 -17.20 -9.09
N GLN A 90 -9.86 -16.51 -10.08
CA GLN A 90 -9.70 -17.05 -11.44
C GLN A 90 -8.69 -18.18 -11.48
N ARG A 91 -7.60 -18.10 -10.73
CA ARG A 91 -6.46 -19.02 -10.78
C ARG A 91 -6.50 -20.16 -9.78
N ILE A 92 -7.21 -20.02 -8.68
CA ILE A 92 -7.31 -20.99 -7.59
C ILE A 92 -8.80 -21.25 -7.30
N LYS A 93 -9.24 -22.50 -7.43
CA LYS A 93 -10.65 -22.91 -7.28
C LYS A 93 -10.93 -23.65 -5.98
N SER A 94 -9.90 -24.22 -5.36
CA SER A 94 -10.03 -24.97 -4.11
C SER A 94 -8.80 -24.77 -3.23
N LYS A 95 -8.91 -25.12 -1.95
CA LYS A 95 -7.80 -25.01 -1.00
C LYS A 95 -6.63 -25.91 -1.34
N GLU A 96 -6.87 -27.04 -2.04
CA GLU A 96 -5.84 -27.98 -2.46
C GLU A 96 -4.95 -27.40 -3.58
N GLU A 97 -5.45 -26.38 -4.29
CA GLU A 97 -4.69 -25.69 -5.33
C GLU A 97 -3.81 -24.56 -4.75
N VAL A 98 -4.02 -24.17 -3.48
CA VAL A 98 -3.15 -23.21 -2.78
C VAL A 98 -1.81 -23.88 -2.51
N ASN A 99 -0.79 -23.46 -3.26
CA ASN A 99 0.53 -24.06 -3.24
C ASN A 99 1.61 -23.16 -2.63
N PHE A 100 1.21 -22.23 -1.76
CA PHE A 100 2.08 -21.32 -1.01
C PHE A 100 1.69 -21.32 0.47
N ASP A 101 2.65 -21.01 1.34
CA ASP A 101 2.50 -20.97 2.79
C ASP A 101 2.61 -19.54 3.37
N ALA A 102 2.94 -18.58 2.51
CA ALA A 102 2.86 -17.15 2.81
C ALA A 102 2.54 -16.35 1.53
N ILE A 103 1.92 -15.19 1.68
CA ILE A 103 1.70 -14.23 0.59
C ILE A 103 2.03 -12.81 1.07
N LEU A 104 2.88 -12.12 0.31
CA LEU A 104 3.15 -10.71 0.48
C LEU A 104 2.34 -9.93 -0.54
N ALA A 105 1.60 -8.92 -0.11
CA ALA A 105 0.82 -8.08 -1.01
C ALA A 105 1.48 -6.72 -1.24
N ALA A 106 1.30 -6.20 -2.44
CA ALA A 106 1.86 -4.91 -2.82
C ALA A 106 1.28 -3.73 -2.02
N ASN A 107 0.09 -3.88 -1.44
CA ASN A 107 -0.47 -2.95 -0.43
C ASN A 107 -1.43 -3.67 0.54
N ASP A 108 -1.88 -2.96 1.59
CA ASP A 108 -2.75 -3.51 2.62
C ASP A 108 -4.15 -3.89 2.09
N MET A 109 -4.70 -3.12 1.14
CA MET A 109 -5.99 -3.44 0.54
C MET A 109 -5.95 -4.77 -0.22
N MET A 110 -4.87 -5.04 -0.93
CA MET A 110 -4.66 -6.34 -1.59
C MET A 110 -4.40 -7.45 -0.56
N ALA A 111 -3.72 -7.15 0.54
CA ALA A 111 -3.50 -8.11 1.62
C ALA A 111 -4.82 -8.53 2.28
N PHE A 112 -5.74 -7.60 2.53
CA PHE A 112 -7.09 -7.94 3.02
C PHE A 112 -7.87 -8.80 2.04
N ALA A 113 -7.76 -8.52 0.75
CA ALA A 113 -8.39 -9.36 -0.27
C ALA A 113 -7.81 -10.78 -0.29
N CYS A 114 -6.50 -10.94 -0.03
CA CYS A 114 -5.87 -12.25 0.12
C CYS A 114 -6.39 -12.97 1.37
N ILE A 115 -6.54 -12.28 2.52
CA ILE A 115 -7.10 -12.85 3.75
C ILE A 115 -8.52 -13.35 3.51
N ASP A 116 -9.38 -12.53 2.91
CA ASP A 116 -10.76 -12.89 2.64
C ASP A 116 -10.87 -14.04 1.63
N PHE A 117 -10.03 -14.05 0.59
CA PHE A 117 -9.96 -15.14 -0.37
C PHE A 117 -9.56 -16.47 0.29
N LEU A 118 -8.52 -16.46 1.13
CA LEU A 118 -8.09 -17.66 1.86
C LEU A 118 -9.16 -18.16 2.82
N THR A 119 -9.84 -17.24 3.51
CA THR A 119 -10.95 -17.54 4.42
C THR A 119 -12.13 -18.16 3.67
N ASP A 120 -12.49 -17.64 2.49
CA ASP A 120 -13.55 -18.17 1.61
C ASP A 120 -13.25 -19.62 1.17
N LEU A 121 -11.96 -20.00 1.05
CA LEU A 121 -11.52 -21.38 0.80
C LEU A 121 -11.44 -22.26 2.06
N GLY A 122 -11.74 -21.71 3.25
CA GLY A 122 -11.64 -22.40 4.53
C GLY A 122 -10.21 -22.55 5.06
N LEU A 123 -9.27 -21.75 4.57
CA LEU A 123 -7.90 -21.66 5.08
C LEU A 123 -7.81 -20.61 6.19
N LYS A 124 -6.95 -20.85 7.16
CA LYS A 124 -6.73 -19.96 8.30
C LYS A 124 -5.49 -19.10 8.10
N VAL A 125 -5.62 -17.83 8.43
CA VAL A 125 -4.52 -16.87 8.51
C VAL A 125 -4.28 -16.57 10.00
N PRO A 126 -3.09 -16.82 10.51
CA PRO A 126 -1.83 -17.19 9.84
C PRO A 126 -1.52 -18.68 9.76
N GLU A 127 -2.33 -19.57 10.35
CA GLU A 127 -1.96 -20.96 10.60
C GLU A 127 -1.60 -21.71 9.31
N ASP A 128 -2.45 -21.61 8.28
CA ASP A 128 -2.22 -22.25 6.99
C ASP A 128 -1.37 -21.35 6.09
N VAL A 129 -1.70 -20.07 5.99
CA VAL A 129 -1.01 -19.09 5.14
C VAL A 129 -0.76 -17.79 5.90
N ALA A 130 0.51 -17.37 6.00
CA ALA A 130 0.85 -16.06 6.55
C ALA A 130 0.62 -14.95 5.51
N VAL A 131 0.17 -13.76 5.94
CA VAL A 131 -0.11 -12.63 5.06
C VAL A 131 0.62 -11.38 5.53
N PHE A 132 1.27 -10.68 4.58
CA PHE A 132 1.85 -9.36 4.79
C PHE A 132 1.29 -8.34 3.79
N GLY A 133 1.07 -7.13 4.26
CA GLY A 133 0.70 -5.97 3.45
C GLY A 133 1.82 -4.95 3.28
N TYR A 134 1.43 -3.78 2.82
CA TYR A 134 2.27 -2.60 2.68
C TYR A 134 1.36 -1.36 2.80
N ASP A 135 1.74 -0.34 3.53
CA ASP A 135 1.20 0.99 3.77
C ASP A 135 0.96 1.27 5.26
N ASP A 136 0.60 0.26 6.08
CA ASP A 136 0.22 0.37 7.48
C ASP A 136 -0.99 1.31 7.68
N ILE A 137 -2.06 1.02 6.92
CA ILE A 137 -3.33 1.75 7.07
C ILE A 137 -3.99 1.42 8.41
N ILE A 138 -4.87 2.28 8.88
CA ILE A 138 -5.52 2.11 10.19
C ILE A 138 -6.23 0.76 10.33
N GLN A 139 -6.80 0.24 9.27
CA GLN A 139 -7.47 -1.05 9.22
C GLN A 139 -6.50 -2.22 9.50
N ALA A 140 -5.21 -2.06 9.17
CA ALA A 140 -4.20 -3.08 9.44
C ALA A 140 -4.08 -3.40 10.94
N GLU A 141 -4.25 -2.40 11.80
CA GLU A 141 -4.24 -2.55 13.25
C GLU A 141 -5.59 -3.02 13.80
N THR A 142 -6.71 -2.54 13.25
CA THR A 142 -8.05 -2.70 13.82
C THR A 142 -8.81 -3.94 13.36
N ALA A 143 -8.37 -4.59 12.29
CA ALA A 143 -9.00 -5.81 11.76
C ALA A 143 -9.00 -6.96 12.78
N GLU A 144 -9.93 -7.91 12.65
CA GLU A 144 -10.03 -9.10 13.50
C GLU A 144 -8.73 -9.92 13.46
N THR A 145 -8.21 -10.17 12.27
CA THR A 145 -6.85 -10.62 12.06
C THR A 145 -6.01 -9.40 11.72
N SER A 146 -5.38 -8.78 12.75
CA SER A 146 -4.54 -7.61 12.54
C SER A 146 -3.41 -7.91 11.57
N LEU A 147 -3.21 -7.01 10.57
CA LEU A 147 -2.35 -7.23 9.42
C LEU A 147 -0.90 -6.81 9.70
N SER A 148 0.03 -7.75 9.55
CA SER A 148 1.45 -7.47 9.45
C SER A 148 1.74 -6.75 8.13
N THR A 149 2.52 -5.68 8.19
CA THR A 149 2.66 -4.78 7.03
C THR A 149 3.97 -4.01 7.05
N ILE A 150 4.25 -3.30 5.97
CA ILE A 150 5.36 -2.36 5.88
C ILE A 150 4.83 -0.93 6.06
N ASN A 151 5.31 -0.23 7.09
CA ASN A 151 4.99 1.18 7.32
C ASN A 151 5.90 2.07 6.48
N GLN A 152 5.31 2.96 5.69
CA GLN A 152 6.02 3.90 4.80
C GLN A 152 6.75 5.03 5.55
N GLN A 153 6.58 5.17 6.86
CA GLN A 153 7.20 6.25 7.64
C GLN A 153 6.83 7.67 7.14
N ILE A 154 5.57 7.90 6.73
CA ILE A 154 5.12 9.14 6.07
C ILE A 154 5.45 10.39 6.90
N TYR A 155 5.27 10.32 8.23
CA TYR A 155 5.62 11.42 9.12
C TYR A 155 7.13 11.74 9.07
N ARG A 156 7.97 10.71 9.10
CA ARG A 156 9.43 10.84 9.00
C ARG A 156 9.87 11.39 7.64
N GLN A 157 9.18 11.00 6.56
CA GLN A 157 9.40 11.59 5.24
C GLN A 157 9.14 13.09 5.26
N GLY A 158 7.99 13.53 5.81
CA GLY A 158 7.65 14.95 5.93
C GLY A 158 8.68 15.73 6.75
N GLN A 159 9.11 15.18 7.90
CA GLN A 159 10.16 15.79 8.71
C GLN A 159 11.48 15.93 7.94
N LYS A 160 11.88 14.88 7.20
CA LYS A 160 13.13 14.89 6.43
C LYS A 160 13.10 15.89 5.29
N VAL A 161 11.99 15.99 4.58
CA VAL A 161 11.78 16.99 3.53
C VAL A 161 11.89 18.41 4.11
N ALA A 162 11.25 18.68 5.25
CA ALA A 162 11.31 20.00 5.90
C ALA A 162 12.75 20.33 6.37
N GLU A 163 13.47 19.36 6.96
CA GLU A 163 14.87 19.53 7.35
C GLU A 163 15.77 19.89 6.15
N LEU A 164 15.65 19.14 5.05
CA LEU A 164 16.42 19.38 3.84
C LEU A 164 16.10 20.74 3.22
N ALA A 165 14.82 21.13 3.19
CA ALA A 165 14.40 22.44 2.69
C ALA A 165 15.03 23.58 3.51
N LEU A 166 15.00 23.49 4.85
CA LEU A 166 15.62 24.49 5.72
C LEU A 166 17.14 24.58 5.50
N LYS A 167 17.83 23.45 5.40
CA LYS A 167 19.27 23.43 5.09
C LYS A 167 19.56 24.13 3.77
N LYS A 168 18.77 23.85 2.74
CA LYS A 168 18.95 24.49 1.43
C LYS A 168 18.71 25.99 1.48
N CYS A 169 17.69 26.46 2.21
CA CYS A 169 17.43 27.87 2.43
C CYS A 169 18.59 28.58 3.16
N ASN A 170 19.29 27.88 4.04
CA ASN A 170 20.47 28.39 4.74
C ASN A 170 21.76 28.37 3.87
N GLY A 171 21.67 27.94 2.61
CA GLY A 171 22.81 27.86 1.69
C GLY A 171 23.67 26.62 1.88
N GLU A 172 23.21 25.63 2.64
CA GLU A 172 23.92 24.37 2.82
C GLU A 172 23.80 23.47 1.58
N ASP A 173 24.83 22.71 1.30
CA ASP A 173 24.77 21.67 0.28
C ASP A 173 23.99 20.46 0.79
N ILE A 174 22.99 20.04 0.03
CA ILE A 174 22.17 18.86 0.31
C ILE A 174 22.24 17.86 -0.85
N PRO A 175 22.11 16.55 -0.57
CA PRO A 175 22.10 15.55 -1.64
C PRO A 175 20.84 15.70 -2.50
N LEU A 176 20.98 15.46 -3.81
CA LEU A 176 19.88 15.52 -4.76
C LEU A 176 18.74 14.53 -4.40
N SER A 177 19.13 13.35 -3.92
CA SER A 177 18.20 12.30 -3.48
C SER A 177 18.54 11.85 -2.05
N THR A 178 17.51 11.67 -1.22
CA THR A 178 17.65 11.11 0.13
C THR A 178 16.74 9.91 0.28
N LYS A 179 17.33 8.74 0.59
CA LYS A 179 16.57 7.52 0.87
C LYS A 179 16.01 7.54 2.30
N ILE A 180 14.79 7.07 2.45
CA ILE A 180 14.11 6.86 3.73
C ILE A 180 13.69 5.41 3.79
N GLU A 181 14.24 4.67 4.77
CA GLU A 181 13.90 3.27 4.97
C GLU A 181 12.48 3.12 5.51
N THR A 182 11.77 2.14 4.99
CA THR A 182 10.48 1.70 5.53
C THR A 182 10.69 0.88 6.81
N LYS A 183 9.61 0.51 7.50
CA LYS A 183 9.66 -0.26 8.73
C LYS A 183 8.66 -1.41 8.69
N VAL A 184 9.09 -2.63 9.04
CA VAL A 184 8.19 -3.79 9.20
C VAL A 184 7.43 -3.69 10.51
N ILE A 185 6.13 -3.97 10.45
CA ILE A 185 5.23 -4.08 11.60
C ILE A 185 4.68 -5.50 11.63
N TYR A 186 5.00 -6.23 12.69
CA TYR A 186 4.54 -7.59 12.89
C TYR A 186 3.23 -7.60 13.68
N ARG A 187 2.24 -8.35 13.19
CA ARG A 187 0.93 -8.54 13.82
C ARG A 187 0.46 -9.99 13.65
N LYS A 188 -0.82 -10.26 13.89
CA LYS A 188 -1.37 -11.62 13.88
C LYS A 188 -1.26 -12.31 12.53
N SER A 189 -1.44 -11.60 11.43
CA SER A 189 -1.49 -12.23 10.09
C SER A 189 -0.21 -12.93 9.66
N CYS A 190 0.92 -12.70 10.34
CA CYS A 190 2.15 -13.45 10.12
C CYS A 190 2.41 -14.55 11.17
N GLY A 191 1.58 -14.64 12.24
CA GLY A 191 1.76 -15.56 13.36
C GLY A 191 2.47 -14.95 14.56
N CYS A 192 2.64 -13.62 14.61
CA CYS A 192 3.18 -12.93 15.77
C CYS A 192 2.07 -12.42 16.71
N GLU A 193 2.39 -12.26 17.99
CA GLU A 193 1.51 -11.56 18.90
C GLU A 193 1.52 -10.05 18.60
N ASP A 194 0.35 -9.45 18.62
CA ASP A 194 0.19 -8.03 18.47
C ASP A 194 0.23 -7.34 19.84
N GLU A 195 1.40 -6.83 20.20
CA GLU A 195 1.61 -6.17 21.50
C GLU A 195 0.75 -4.90 21.66
N ASN A 196 0.39 -4.24 20.57
CA ASN A 196 -0.39 -2.99 20.57
C ASN A 196 -1.91 -3.22 20.63
N ASN A 197 -2.40 -4.38 20.24
CA ASN A 197 -3.84 -4.67 20.10
C ASN A 197 -4.61 -4.69 21.44
N ARG A 198 -3.94 -4.82 22.59
CA ARG A 198 -4.62 -4.78 23.91
C ARG A 198 -5.27 -3.42 24.18
N ASN A 199 -4.66 -2.33 23.75
CA ASN A 199 -5.18 -0.99 23.98
C ASN A 199 -6.27 -0.60 22.97
N VAL A 200 -6.10 -0.93 21.70
CA VAL A 200 -7.05 -0.59 20.62
C VAL A 200 -8.36 -1.37 20.80
N ARG A 201 -8.29 -2.67 21.11
CA ARG A 201 -9.48 -3.50 21.38
C ARG A 201 -10.28 -3.01 22.60
N TYR A 202 -9.60 -2.51 23.62
CA TYR A 202 -10.25 -1.88 24.78
C TYR A 202 -10.99 -0.61 24.39
N PHE A 203 -10.37 0.26 23.56
CA PHE A 203 -11.00 1.49 23.07
C PHE A 203 -12.16 1.20 22.10
N VAL A 204 -11.99 0.27 21.16
CA VAL A 204 -13.04 -0.11 20.22
C VAL A 204 -14.25 -0.69 20.95
N ASN A 205 -14.06 -1.62 21.90
CA ASN A 205 -15.17 -2.20 22.67
C ASN A 205 -15.86 -1.17 23.58
N LYS A 206 -15.12 -0.20 24.12
CA LYS A 206 -15.67 0.83 25.01
C LYS A 206 -16.49 1.90 24.27
N TYR A 207 -16.19 2.11 22.99
CA TYR A 207 -16.83 3.14 22.17
C TYR A 207 -17.67 2.57 21.03
N SER A 208 -17.78 1.23 20.90
CA SER A 208 -18.30 0.55 19.73
C SER A 208 -19.79 0.76 19.46
N GLU A 209 -20.64 0.95 20.46
CA GLU A 209 -22.08 1.11 20.20
C GLU A 209 -22.45 2.47 19.56
N LYS A 210 -21.69 3.54 19.86
CA LYS A 210 -21.86 4.85 19.20
C LYS A 210 -20.96 5.05 17.98
N SER A 211 -19.85 4.32 17.93
CA SER A 211 -18.78 4.52 16.94
C SER A 211 -18.96 3.66 15.68
N VAL A 212 -19.64 2.51 15.75
CA VAL A 212 -19.82 1.63 14.58
C VAL A 212 -20.54 2.36 13.44
N ASN A 213 -21.59 3.11 13.76
CA ASN A 213 -22.29 3.89 12.72
C ASN A 213 -21.44 5.04 12.19
N ALA A 214 -20.70 5.75 13.06
CA ALA A 214 -19.79 6.83 12.64
C ALA A 214 -18.59 6.27 11.83
N THR A 215 -18.07 5.10 12.20
CA THR A 215 -16.97 4.46 11.47
C THR A 215 -17.41 3.91 10.12
N ILE A 216 -18.61 3.32 10.04
CA ILE A 216 -19.17 2.86 8.76
C ILE A 216 -19.45 4.06 7.83
N VAL A 217 -20.03 5.13 8.35
CA VAL A 217 -20.27 6.36 7.58
C VAL A 217 -18.94 6.96 7.12
N SER A 218 -17.97 7.13 8.01
CA SER A 218 -16.61 7.62 7.66
C SER A 218 -15.90 6.69 6.66
N HIS A 219 -16.09 5.38 6.75
CA HIS A 219 -15.49 4.44 5.79
C HIS A 219 -16.17 4.53 4.41
N LEU A 220 -17.48 4.66 4.37
CA LEU A 220 -18.24 4.88 3.13
C LEU A 220 -17.88 6.23 2.50
N GLU A 221 -17.76 7.29 3.29
CA GLU A 221 -17.31 8.63 2.85
C GLU A 221 -15.88 8.57 2.31
N ASN A 222 -14.94 7.86 2.97
CA ASN A 222 -13.59 7.66 2.48
C ASN A 222 -13.52 6.83 1.20
N MET A 223 -14.33 5.78 1.08
CA MET A 223 -14.43 5.00 -0.16
C MET A 223 -15.00 5.84 -1.31
N GLN A 224 -15.99 6.65 -1.04
CA GLN A 224 -16.57 7.56 -2.02
C GLN A 224 -15.55 8.63 -2.44
N PHE A 225 -14.86 9.24 -1.49
CA PHE A 225 -13.80 10.19 -1.74
C PHE A 225 -12.63 9.60 -2.56
N GLN A 226 -12.22 8.35 -2.28
CA GLN A 226 -11.19 7.68 -3.07
C GLN A 226 -11.65 7.37 -4.50
N ASN A 227 -12.91 6.96 -4.67
CA ASN A 227 -13.50 6.77 -5.99
C ASN A 227 -13.59 8.10 -6.75
N ASP A 228 -13.98 9.17 -6.08
CA ASP A 228 -14.08 10.51 -6.68
C ASP A 228 -12.70 11.02 -7.13
N ILE A 229 -11.64 10.80 -6.33
CA ILE A 229 -10.26 11.10 -6.73
C ILE A 229 -9.83 10.23 -7.92
N TYR A 230 -10.16 8.94 -7.93
CA TYR A 230 -9.85 8.06 -9.06
C TYR A 230 -10.51 8.54 -10.35
N PHE A 231 -11.80 8.88 -10.31
CA PHE A 231 -12.52 9.46 -11.44
C PHE A 231 -11.96 10.81 -11.88
N LEU A 232 -11.53 11.65 -10.93
CA LEU A 232 -10.85 12.91 -11.22
C LEU A 232 -9.51 12.69 -11.94
N MET A 233 -8.70 11.75 -11.47
CA MET A 233 -7.42 11.41 -12.10
C MET A 233 -7.60 10.84 -13.50
N ASP A 234 -8.60 9.97 -13.70
CA ASP A 234 -8.95 9.40 -14.99
C ASP A 234 -9.43 10.53 -15.95
N ALA A 235 -10.25 11.45 -15.44
CA ALA A 235 -10.69 12.62 -16.21
C ALA A 235 -9.51 13.49 -16.64
N ILE A 236 -8.56 13.78 -15.73
CA ILE A 236 -7.35 14.56 -16.04
C ILE A 236 -6.49 13.88 -17.10
N GLN A 237 -6.36 12.55 -17.05
CA GLN A 237 -5.56 11.80 -18.00
C GLN A 237 -6.23 11.60 -19.37
N SER A 238 -7.56 11.59 -19.41
CA SER A 238 -8.33 11.30 -20.63
C SER A 238 -8.66 12.53 -21.47
N GLU A 239 -8.59 13.74 -20.88
CA GLU A 239 -8.96 14.97 -21.57
C GLU A 239 -7.76 15.71 -22.15
N SER A 240 -7.90 16.13 -23.41
CA SER A 240 -6.83 16.81 -24.15
C SER A 240 -6.91 18.34 -24.10
N THR A 241 -8.00 18.89 -23.58
CA THR A 241 -8.22 20.33 -23.46
C THR A 241 -8.74 20.71 -22.09
N LEU A 242 -8.38 21.91 -21.62
CA LEU A 242 -8.87 22.46 -20.33
C LEU A 242 -10.40 22.61 -20.31
N GLU A 243 -11.01 22.99 -21.44
CA GLU A 243 -12.45 23.19 -21.55
C GLU A 243 -13.21 21.86 -21.40
N SER A 244 -12.73 20.77 -22.03
CA SER A 244 -13.33 19.45 -21.87
C SER A 244 -13.13 18.91 -20.45
N LEU A 245 -11.99 19.21 -19.83
CA LEU A 245 -11.70 18.85 -18.45
C LEU A 245 -12.67 19.56 -17.46
N PHE A 246 -12.89 20.85 -17.60
CA PHE A 246 -13.83 21.60 -16.76
C PHE A 246 -15.27 21.11 -16.91
N ASN A 247 -15.71 20.85 -18.13
CA ASN A 247 -17.05 20.30 -18.38
C ASN A 247 -17.23 18.93 -17.72
N LYS A 248 -16.19 18.13 -17.67
CA LYS A 248 -16.21 16.81 -16.99
C LYS A 248 -16.24 16.95 -15.47
N PHE A 249 -15.54 17.93 -14.93
CA PHE A 249 -15.57 18.24 -13.48
C PHE A 249 -16.96 18.70 -13.03
N ASP A 250 -17.67 19.51 -13.79
CA ASP A 250 -19.04 19.93 -13.47
C ASP A 250 -20.02 18.75 -13.42
N ILE A 251 -19.74 17.68 -14.16
CA ILE A 251 -20.56 16.44 -14.14
C ILE A 251 -20.18 15.53 -12.97
N LEU A 252 -18.88 15.43 -12.64
CA LEU A 252 -18.33 14.45 -11.69
C LEU A 252 -18.34 14.96 -10.24
N LEU A 253 -18.33 16.28 -10.03
CA LEU A 253 -18.27 16.89 -8.69
C LEU A 253 -19.59 17.58 -8.35
N PRO A 254 -20.52 16.90 -7.67
CA PRO A 254 -21.70 17.58 -7.15
C PRO A 254 -21.29 18.68 -6.17
N GLU A 255 -22.03 19.81 -6.20
CA GLU A 255 -21.75 21.06 -5.48
C GLU A 255 -21.46 20.93 -3.96
N THR A 256 -21.67 19.75 -3.39
CA THR A 256 -21.54 19.49 -1.95
C THR A 256 -20.22 18.86 -1.51
N VAL A 257 -19.37 18.36 -2.42
CA VAL A 257 -18.23 17.53 -2.04
C VAL A 257 -16.88 18.28 -2.03
N ILE A 258 -16.69 19.26 -2.90
CA ILE A 258 -15.46 20.07 -2.89
C ILE A 258 -15.81 21.54 -3.13
N PRO A 259 -15.80 22.38 -2.08
CA PRO A 259 -16.24 23.79 -2.21
C PRO A 259 -15.31 24.68 -3.04
N ALA A 260 -14.10 24.24 -3.37
CA ALA A 260 -13.21 24.91 -4.31
C ALA A 260 -12.04 24.01 -4.73
N ILE A 261 -11.92 23.72 -6.02
CA ILE A 261 -10.66 23.23 -6.58
C ILE A 261 -9.89 24.46 -7.08
N ALA A 262 -8.81 24.82 -6.41
CA ALA A 262 -7.88 25.81 -6.91
C ALA A 262 -6.90 25.14 -7.86
N ILE A 263 -7.06 25.34 -9.16
CA ILE A 263 -6.07 24.95 -10.16
C ILE A 263 -5.05 26.09 -10.24
N CYS A 264 -3.87 25.88 -9.64
CA CYS A 264 -2.74 26.78 -9.85
C CYS A 264 -2.12 26.45 -11.20
N MET A 265 -2.36 27.28 -12.19
CA MET A 265 -1.60 27.27 -13.45
C MET A 265 -0.34 28.09 -13.26
N TYR A 266 0.82 27.47 -13.42
CA TYR A 266 2.07 28.20 -13.58
C TYR A 266 2.12 28.66 -15.05
N GLU A 267 2.02 29.97 -15.26
CA GLU A 267 2.53 30.56 -16.50
C GLU A 267 4.04 30.61 -16.37
N ASP A 268 4.75 29.91 -17.25
CA ASP A 268 6.17 30.11 -17.43
C ASP A 268 6.41 31.57 -17.81
N PRO A 269 7.24 32.32 -17.08
CA PRO A 269 7.66 33.62 -17.56
C PRO A 269 8.57 33.38 -18.78
N ILE A 270 8.15 33.88 -19.92
CA ILE A 270 8.92 33.96 -21.15
C ILE A 270 10.23 34.75 -20.93
#